data_257e2c66b6d7e15e89da914ec7671a8a
#
_entry.id   257e2c66b6d7e15e89da914ec7671a8a
#
_cell.length_a   1.000
_cell.length_b   1.000
_cell.length_c   1.000
_cell.angle_alpha   90.00
_cell.angle_beta   90.00
_cell.angle_gamma   90.00
#
_symmetry.space_group_name_H-M   'P 1'
#
loop_
_entity.id
_entity.type
_entity.pdbx_description
1 polymer ?
#
loop_
_entity_poly.entity_id
_entity_poly.type
_entity_poly.pdbx_seq_one_letter_code
_entity_poly.pdbx_strand_id
1 'polypeptide(L)'
;MCGIVGLFLKDKSLEPQLGAMLSDMLVIMTDRGPDSAGIAIYGAPSEGRAKITVQSADPKHDFAGLDALLKPADSSVTVELKSTHAVIETDAAKALAVRDLLAQERAGIRVMGSGDSVEIYKEVGLPKDVVSRFGIRAMGGTHGIGHTRMATESAVTTLGAHPFSTGADQCLVHNGSLSNHNNLRRELVREGMTFETQNDSEVAAAYLTAEMAKGKDLGQALTSALDDLDGFFTFVVGTKSGFGVVRDPIACKPAVMAETDQYIAFGSEYRALVNLPGIENARVWEPEPATVYFWDHEKAA
;
A
#
# COMPACT_ATOMS: atom_id res chain seq x y z
N MET A 1 4.20 -4.41 -18.53
CA MET A 1 5.00 -3.82 -17.43
C MET A 1 4.04 -3.17 -16.44
N CYS A 2 4.27 -3.34 -15.16
CA CYS A 2 3.42 -2.78 -14.11
C CYS A 2 3.36 -1.24 -14.13
N GLY A 3 2.28 -0.67 -13.59
CA GLY A 3 2.11 0.76 -13.39
C GLY A 3 2.02 1.09 -11.91
N ILE A 4 2.72 2.11 -11.47
CA ILE A 4 2.67 2.64 -10.11
C ILE A 4 2.12 4.06 -10.16
N VAL A 5 1.32 4.42 -9.17
CA VAL A 5 0.88 5.77 -8.90
C VAL A 5 0.99 6.06 -7.40
N GLY A 6 1.24 7.30 -7.03
CA GLY A 6 1.28 7.75 -5.65
C GLY A 6 0.90 9.22 -5.56
N LEU A 7 0.22 9.60 -4.49
CA LEU A 7 -0.21 10.96 -4.24
C LEU A 7 -0.10 11.28 -2.74
N PHE A 8 0.63 12.33 -2.42
CA PHE A 8 0.81 12.87 -1.08
C PHE A 8 0.33 14.32 -1.05
N LEU A 9 -0.70 14.61 -0.26
CA LEU A 9 -1.33 15.91 -0.21
C LEU A 9 -0.67 16.79 0.85
N LYS A 10 -0.24 17.96 0.45
CA LYS A 10 0.25 19.02 1.34
C LYS A 10 -0.90 19.93 1.80
N ASP A 11 -1.92 20.06 0.95
CA ASP A 11 -3.11 20.90 1.21
C ASP A 11 -4.28 20.03 1.68
N LYS A 12 -4.69 20.22 2.93
CA LYS A 12 -5.81 19.50 3.54
C LYS A 12 -7.15 19.70 2.81
N SER A 13 -7.31 20.78 2.05
CA SER A 13 -8.54 21.01 1.27
C SER A 13 -8.75 19.97 0.17
N LEU A 14 -7.70 19.28 -0.25
CA LEU A 14 -7.73 18.21 -1.24
C LEU A 14 -8.00 16.81 -0.63
N GLU A 15 -7.87 16.66 0.69
CA GLU A 15 -8.04 15.35 1.34
C GLU A 15 -9.36 14.64 1.00
N PRO A 16 -10.53 15.33 0.91
CA PRO A 16 -11.78 14.67 0.48
C PRO A 16 -11.76 14.15 -0.96
N GLN A 17 -10.82 14.59 -1.78
CA GLN A 17 -10.70 14.25 -3.20
C GLN A 17 -9.60 13.22 -3.48
N LEU A 18 -8.82 12.80 -2.48
CA LEU A 18 -7.69 11.89 -2.65
C LEU A 18 -8.06 10.65 -3.46
N GLY A 19 -9.13 9.96 -3.07
CA GLY A 19 -9.58 8.73 -3.72
C GLY A 19 -9.98 8.93 -5.18
N ALA A 20 -10.61 10.07 -5.51
CA ALA A 20 -10.97 10.39 -6.88
C ALA A 20 -9.73 10.63 -7.75
N MET A 21 -8.80 11.48 -7.27
CA MET A 21 -7.55 11.78 -7.98
C MET A 21 -6.68 10.53 -8.17
N LEU A 22 -6.46 9.75 -7.12
CA LEU A 22 -5.67 8.52 -7.19
C LEU A 22 -6.31 7.46 -8.11
N SER A 23 -7.65 7.39 -8.12
CA SER A 23 -8.39 6.51 -9.04
C SER A 23 -8.16 6.88 -10.50
N ASP A 24 -8.21 8.17 -10.83
CA ASP A 24 -7.97 8.63 -12.19
C ASP A 24 -6.54 8.34 -12.64
N MET A 25 -5.56 8.57 -11.78
CA MET A 25 -4.16 8.21 -12.02
C MET A 25 -4.00 6.71 -12.29
N LEU A 26 -4.64 5.86 -11.47
CA LEU A 26 -4.51 4.40 -11.57
C LEU A 26 -5.20 3.84 -12.83
N VAL A 27 -6.40 4.33 -13.16
CA VAL A 27 -7.18 3.86 -14.33
C VAL A 27 -6.43 4.14 -15.63
N ILE A 28 -5.75 5.29 -15.75
CA ILE A 28 -4.92 5.62 -16.91
C ILE A 28 -3.76 4.62 -17.08
N MET A 29 -3.32 3.97 -16.01
CA MET A 29 -2.23 2.97 -16.07
C MET A 29 -2.72 1.56 -16.48
N THR A 30 -3.98 1.37 -16.86
CA THR A 30 -4.56 0.06 -17.23
C THR A 30 -3.72 -0.69 -18.28
N ASP A 31 -3.26 -0.01 -19.33
CA ASP A 31 -2.48 -0.63 -20.41
C ASP A 31 -1.12 -1.17 -19.94
N ARG A 32 -0.63 -0.70 -18.79
CA ARG A 32 0.59 -1.23 -18.19
C ARG A 32 0.36 -2.50 -17.39
N GLY A 33 -0.82 -2.68 -16.83
CA GLY A 33 -1.12 -3.84 -15.98
C GLY A 33 -2.62 -4.12 -15.88
N PRO A 34 -3.19 -4.91 -16.82
CA PRO A 34 -4.62 -5.18 -16.83
C PRO A 34 -5.04 -6.35 -15.94
N ASP A 35 -4.09 -7.09 -15.33
CA ASP A 35 -4.38 -8.39 -14.71
C ASP A 35 -4.89 -8.26 -13.27
N SER A 36 -4.34 -7.33 -12.51
CA SER A 36 -4.80 -6.99 -11.16
C SER A 36 -4.45 -5.55 -10.81
N ALA A 37 -5.17 -5.00 -9.87
CA ALA A 37 -4.89 -3.67 -9.34
C ALA A 37 -5.11 -3.63 -7.83
N GLY A 38 -4.46 -2.67 -7.18
CA GLY A 38 -4.71 -2.40 -5.78
C GLY A 38 -4.26 -1.01 -5.37
N ILE A 39 -4.82 -0.58 -4.26
CA ILE A 39 -4.70 0.76 -3.73
C ILE A 39 -4.58 0.68 -2.22
N ALA A 40 -3.70 1.49 -1.65
CA ALA A 40 -3.70 1.82 -0.24
C ALA A 40 -4.07 3.29 -0.06
N ILE A 41 -5.00 3.55 0.84
CA ILE A 41 -5.45 4.90 1.23
C ILE A 41 -5.14 5.11 2.71
N TYR A 42 -4.52 6.23 3.03
CA TYR A 42 -4.26 6.66 4.40
C TYR A 42 -5.30 7.73 4.77
N GLY A 43 -6.37 7.25 5.40
CA GLY A 43 -7.48 8.09 5.87
C GLY A 43 -7.16 8.76 7.21
N ALA A 44 -8.12 9.53 7.71
CA ALA A 44 -7.99 10.12 9.03
C ALA A 44 -7.88 9.01 10.10
N PRO A 45 -6.86 9.05 10.98
CA PRO A 45 -6.76 8.10 12.07
C PRO A 45 -7.89 8.35 13.09
N SER A 46 -8.45 7.28 13.61
CA SER A 46 -9.37 7.34 14.76
C SER A 46 -8.56 7.15 16.04
N GLU A 47 -8.58 8.13 16.92
CA GLU A 47 -7.78 8.09 18.16
C GLU A 47 -8.12 6.84 19.00
N GLY A 48 -7.10 6.09 19.41
CA GLY A 48 -7.22 4.86 20.19
C GLY A 48 -7.83 3.68 19.43
N ARG A 49 -8.06 3.80 18.12
CA ARG A 49 -8.60 2.74 17.26
C ARG A 49 -7.54 2.21 16.30
N ALA A 50 -7.69 0.95 15.92
CA ALA A 50 -6.92 0.34 14.83
C ALA A 50 -7.88 -0.17 13.75
N LYS A 51 -7.45 -0.08 12.51
CA LYS A 51 -8.09 -0.66 11.33
C LYS A 51 -7.36 -1.92 10.91
N ILE A 52 -8.10 -2.95 10.55
CA ILE A 52 -7.58 -4.18 9.96
C ILE A 52 -8.37 -4.42 8.68
N THR A 53 -7.72 -4.25 7.54
CA THR A 53 -8.32 -4.61 6.25
C THR A 53 -8.09 -6.09 6.00
N VAL A 54 -9.16 -6.82 5.77
CA VAL A 54 -9.15 -8.26 5.50
C VAL A 54 -9.76 -8.59 4.16
N GLN A 55 -9.38 -9.73 3.60
CA GLN A 55 -9.89 -10.25 2.32
C GLN A 55 -10.31 -11.72 2.48
N SER A 56 -11.32 -12.13 1.72
CA SER A 56 -11.72 -13.53 1.57
C SER A 56 -12.09 -13.85 0.11
N ALA A 57 -11.76 -15.07 -0.32
CA ALA A 57 -12.22 -15.62 -1.59
C ALA A 57 -13.72 -16.06 -1.53
N ASP A 58 -14.24 -16.34 -0.34
CA ASP A 58 -15.66 -16.64 -0.09
C ASP A 58 -16.25 -15.69 0.98
N PRO A 59 -16.43 -14.39 0.64
CA PRO A 59 -16.88 -13.39 1.60
C PRO A 59 -18.26 -13.67 2.18
N LYS A 60 -19.12 -14.38 1.45
CA LYS A 60 -20.46 -14.74 1.96
C LYS A 60 -20.39 -15.71 3.13
N HIS A 61 -19.47 -16.64 3.09
CA HIS A 61 -19.22 -17.59 4.17
C HIS A 61 -18.37 -16.97 5.27
N ASP A 62 -17.21 -16.44 4.92
CA ASP A 62 -16.20 -16.04 5.88
C ASP A 62 -16.56 -14.76 6.67
N PHE A 63 -17.31 -13.85 6.05
CA PHE A 63 -17.75 -12.61 6.73
C PHE A 63 -19.11 -12.75 7.43
N ALA A 64 -19.78 -13.91 7.28
CA ALA A 64 -21.05 -14.15 7.97
C ALA A 64 -20.86 -14.11 9.50
N GLY A 65 -21.56 -13.17 10.18
CA GLY A 65 -21.51 -13.02 11.64
C GLY A 65 -20.14 -12.60 12.18
N LEU A 66 -19.28 -12.01 11.36
CA LEU A 66 -17.91 -11.64 11.73
C LEU A 66 -17.89 -10.63 12.91
N ASP A 67 -18.80 -9.69 12.94
CA ASP A 67 -18.96 -8.73 14.05
C ASP A 67 -19.26 -9.44 15.38
N ALA A 68 -20.20 -10.40 15.37
CA ALA A 68 -20.55 -11.19 16.55
C ALA A 68 -19.41 -12.09 17.01
N LEU A 69 -18.66 -12.66 16.05
CA LEU A 69 -17.48 -13.49 16.33
C LEU A 69 -16.39 -12.69 17.04
N LEU A 70 -16.16 -11.43 16.67
CA LEU A 70 -15.06 -10.63 17.19
C LEU A 70 -15.38 -9.90 18.49
N LYS A 71 -16.66 -9.75 18.86
CA LYS A 71 -17.08 -9.11 20.12
C LYS A 71 -16.45 -9.68 21.40
N PRO A 72 -16.15 -10.97 21.52
CA PRO A 72 -15.44 -11.49 22.70
C PRO A 72 -14.02 -10.92 22.86
N ALA A 73 -13.33 -10.61 21.76
CA ALA A 73 -12.01 -9.98 21.80
C ALA A 73 -12.12 -8.47 22.04
N ASP A 74 -13.08 -7.82 21.40
CA ASP A 74 -13.39 -6.39 21.60
C ASP A 74 -14.88 -6.12 21.43
N SER A 75 -15.56 -5.74 22.52
CA SER A 75 -16.99 -5.40 22.48
C SER A 75 -17.34 -4.17 21.63
N SER A 76 -16.34 -3.32 21.34
CA SER A 76 -16.47 -2.10 20.52
C SER A 76 -16.13 -2.32 19.03
N VAL A 77 -15.82 -3.57 18.63
CA VAL A 77 -15.46 -3.87 17.25
C VAL A 77 -16.61 -3.53 16.30
N THR A 78 -16.25 -2.96 15.15
CA THR A 78 -17.16 -2.76 14.02
C THR A 78 -16.58 -3.40 12.77
N VAL A 79 -17.46 -3.84 11.88
CA VAL A 79 -17.07 -4.49 10.61
C VAL A 79 -17.83 -3.84 9.48
N GLU A 80 -17.10 -3.22 8.55
CA GLU A 80 -17.66 -2.69 7.30
C GLU A 80 -17.31 -3.62 6.14
N LEU A 81 -18.33 -4.15 5.48
CA LEU A 81 -18.12 -5.07 4.35
C LEU A 81 -17.90 -4.27 3.06
N LYS A 82 -16.85 -4.62 2.31
CA LYS A 82 -16.43 -4.02 1.04
C LYS A 82 -16.22 -5.12 -0.02
N SER A 83 -17.29 -5.74 -0.51
CA SER A 83 -17.23 -6.83 -1.49
C SER A 83 -16.40 -8.04 -0.98
N THR A 84 -15.24 -8.32 -1.58
CA THR A 84 -14.30 -9.39 -1.16
C THR A 84 -13.42 -8.97 0.02
N HIS A 85 -13.54 -7.73 0.49
CA HIS A 85 -12.81 -7.18 1.63
C HIS A 85 -13.77 -6.79 2.75
N ALA A 86 -13.22 -6.63 3.95
CA ALA A 86 -13.88 -5.97 5.06
C ALA A 86 -12.87 -5.12 5.83
N VAL A 87 -13.34 -4.01 6.38
CA VAL A 87 -12.56 -3.18 7.31
C VAL A 87 -13.09 -3.43 8.71
N ILE A 88 -12.22 -3.89 9.58
CA ILE A 88 -12.49 -4.14 10.99
C ILE A 88 -11.86 -3.01 11.78
N GLU A 89 -12.68 -2.24 12.50
CA GLU A 89 -12.18 -1.26 13.46
C GLU A 89 -12.31 -1.80 14.87
N THR A 90 -11.24 -1.70 15.65
CA THR A 90 -11.12 -2.22 17.00
C THR A 90 -10.36 -1.26 17.89
N ASP A 91 -10.42 -1.42 19.19
CA ASP A 91 -9.53 -0.74 20.13
C ASP A 91 -8.08 -1.13 19.79
N ALA A 92 -7.19 -0.14 19.69
CA ALA A 92 -5.80 -0.36 19.29
C ALA A 92 -5.07 -1.37 20.20
N ALA A 93 -5.37 -1.35 21.51
CA ALA A 93 -4.79 -2.29 22.47
C ALA A 93 -5.29 -3.73 22.29
N LYS A 94 -6.41 -3.93 21.58
CA LYS A 94 -7.03 -5.23 21.33
C LYS A 94 -6.84 -5.76 19.91
N ALA A 95 -6.21 -4.98 19.05
CA ALA A 95 -6.01 -5.32 17.63
C ALA A 95 -5.32 -6.68 17.43
N LEU A 96 -4.34 -7.02 18.27
CA LEU A 96 -3.67 -8.33 18.22
C LEU A 96 -4.64 -9.45 18.57
N ALA A 97 -5.41 -9.33 19.66
CA ALA A 97 -6.39 -10.35 20.08
C ALA A 97 -7.47 -10.57 19.01
N VAL A 98 -7.92 -9.50 18.33
CA VAL A 98 -8.86 -9.58 17.20
C VAL A 98 -8.23 -10.35 16.03
N ARG A 99 -6.98 -10.08 15.68
CA ARG A 99 -6.25 -10.80 14.60
C ARG A 99 -6.03 -12.27 14.92
N ASP A 100 -5.68 -12.59 16.18
CA ASP A 100 -5.49 -13.97 16.63
C ASP A 100 -6.80 -14.76 16.55
N LEU A 101 -7.89 -14.15 16.97
CA LEU A 101 -9.22 -14.78 16.88
C LEU A 101 -9.66 -14.99 15.42
N LEU A 102 -9.40 -14.01 14.54
CA LEU A 102 -9.62 -14.17 13.09
C LEU A 102 -8.85 -15.36 12.52
N ALA A 103 -7.56 -15.47 12.84
CA ALA A 103 -6.68 -16.53 12.34
C ALA A 103 -7.14 -17.91 12.82
N GLN A 104 -7.67 -18.01 14.06
CA GLN A 104 -8.16 -19.25 14.64
C GLN A 104 -9.51 -19.70 14.06
N GLU A 105 -10.44 -18.76 13.89
CA GLU A 105 -11.84 -19.07 13.61
C GLU A 105 -12.23 -18.93 12.12
N ARG A 106 -11.41 -18.24 11.33
CA ARG A 106 -11.69 -17.91 9.91
C ARG A 106 -10.44 -18.10 9.04
N ALA A 107 -10.05 -19.35 8.84
CA ALA A 107 -8.87 -19.71 8.03
C ALA A 107 -8.94 -19.22 6.57
N GLY A 108 -10.12 -18.89 6.05
CA GLY A 108 -10.31 -18.30 4.71
C GLY A 108 -9.99 -16.80 4.64
N ILE A 109 -9.91 -16.12 5.79
CA ILE A 109 -9.63 -14.67 5.84
C ILE A 109 -8.11 -14.41 5.81
N ARG A 110 -7.71 -13.41 5.03
CA ARG A 110 -6.34 -12.91 4.96
C ARG A 110 -6.29 -11.44 5.35
N VAL A 111 -5.31 -11.07 6.15
CA VAL A 111 -5.07 -9.66 6.52
C VAL A 111 -4.30 -8.98 5.39
N MET A 112 -4.88 -7.95 4.79
CA MET A 112 -4.25 -7.16 3.72
C MET A 112 -3.37 -6.05 4.27
N GLY A 113 -3.72 -5.50 5.41
CA GLY A 113 -2.97 -4.45 6.10
C GLY A 113 -3.64 -4.12 7.43
N SER A 114 -2.89 -3.50 8.30
CA SER A 114 -3.40 -3.02 9.60
C SER A 114 -2.64 -1.78 10.04
N GLY A 115 -3.29 -0.94 10.82
CA GLY A 115 -2.73 0.29 11.37
C GLY A 115 -3.84 1.20 11.90
N ASP A 116 -3.52 2.47 12.10
CA ASP A 116 -4.48 3.46 12.58
C ASP A 116 -5.25 4.11 11.40
N SER A 117 -4.62 4.18 10.22
CA SER A 117 -5.12 4.99 9.10
C SER A 117 -5.22 4.25 7.77
N VAL A 118 -4.39 3.20 7.54
CA VAL A 118 -4.32 2.54 6.23
C VAL A 118 -5.48 1.59 5.98
N GLU A 119 -6.04 1.69 4.78
CA GLU A 119 -6.94 0.70 4.19
C GLU A 119 -6.37 0.21 2.86
N ILE A 120 -6.33 -1.11 2.65
CA ILE A 120 -5.74 -1.71 1.45
C ILE A 120 -6.79 -2.53 0.71
N TYR A 121 -7.02 -2.17 -0.54
CA TYR A 121 -7.93 -2.85 -1.44
C TYR A 121 -7.20 -3.31 -2.68
N LYS A 122 -7.22 -4.61 -2.96
CA LYS A 122 -6.58 -5.18 -4.14
C LYS A 122 -7.35 -6.37 -4.67
N GLU A 123 -7.40 -6.51 -5.99
CA GLU A 123 -8.16 -7.59 -6.62
C GLU A 123 -7.65 -7.89 -8.03
N VAL A 124 -7.93 -9.10 -8.48
CA VAL A 124 -7.79 -9.49 -9.89
C VAL A 124 -8.81 -8.71 -10.73
N GLY A 125 -8.38 -8.19 -11.87
CA GLY A 125 -9.20 -7.46 -12.82
C GLY A 125 -8.67 -6.07 -13.16
N LEU A 126 -9.41 -5.39 -14.02
CA LEU A 126 -9.01 -4.06 -14.50
C LEU A 126 -9.06 -3.01 -13.40
N PRO A 127 -8.14 -2.04 -13.40
CA PRO A 127 -8.10 -0.96 -12.41
C PRO A 127 -9.46 -0.25 -12.21
N LYS A 128 -10.19 0.03 -13.29
CA LYS A 128 -11.52 0.68 -13.22
C LYS A 128 -12.53 -0.15 -12.43
N ASP A 129 -12.47 -1.49 -12.57
CA ASP A 129 -13.39 -2.40 -11.90
C ASP A 129 -13.06 -2.52 -10.42
N VAL A 130 -11.77 -2.54 -10.08
CA VAL A 130 -11.27 -2.54 -8.69
C VAL A 130 -11.65 -1.24 -7.99
N VAL A 131 -11.40 -0.08 -8.61
CA VAL A 131 -11.80 1.24 -8.10
C VAL A 131 -13.31 1.31 -7.83
N SER A 132 -14.13 0.84 -8.78
CA SER A 132 -15.58 0.84 -8.65
C SER A 132 -16.06 -0.11 -7.55
N ARG A 133 -15.51 -1.34 -7.52
CA ARG A 133 -15.87 -2.39 -6.57
C ARG A 133 -15.75 -1.95 -5.12
N PHE A 134 -14.69 -1.25 -4.79
CA PHE A 134 -14.38 -0.83 -3.43
C PHE A 134 -14.80 0.61 -3.12
N GLY A 135 -15.39 1.34 -4.09
CA GLY A 135 -15.84 2.71 -3.89
C GLY A 135 -14.70 3.70 -3.62
N ILE A 136 -13.50 3.44 -4.15
CA ILE A 136 -12.27 4.20 -3.86
C ILE A 136 -12.44 5.70 -4.12
N ARG A 137 -13.17 6.07 -5.18
CA ARG A 137 -13.38 7.49 -5.57
C ARG A 137 -14.00 8.37 -4.48
N ALA A 138 -14.75 7.77 -3.55
CA ALA A 138 -15.40 8.48 -2.44
C ALA A 138 -14.54 8.55 -1.17
N MET A 139 -13.36 7.93 -1.18
CA MET A 139 -12.47 7.90 -0.01
C MET A 139 -11.65 9.18 0.07
N GLY A 140 -11.58 9.74 1.27
CA GLY A 140 -10.68 10.82 1.63
C GLY A 140 -9.43 10.30 2.32
N GLY A 141 -8.42 11.16 2.44
CA GLY A 141 -7.20 10.83 3.15
C GLY A 141 -6.06 11.80 2.85
N THR A 142 -4.94 11.61 3.52
CA THR A 142 -3.77 12.48 3.40
C THR A 142 -2.84 12.07 2.25
N HIS A 143 -2.75 10.77 1.97
CA HIS A 143 -1.96 10.22 0.89
C HIS A 143 -2.42 8.82 0.51
N GLY A 144 -1.94 8.34 -0.64
CA GLY A 144 -2.23 6.98 -1.09
C GLY A 144 -1.29 6.52 -2.19
N ILE A 145 -1.22 5.21 -2.36
CA ILE A 145 -0.41 4.57 -3.40
C ILE A 145 -1.25 3.53 -4.14
N GLY A 146 -0.97 3.34 -5.41
CA GLY A 146 -1.69 2.38 -6.24
C GLY A 146 -0.77 1.67 -7.23
N HIS A 147 -1.22 0.48 -7.64
CA HIS A 147 -0.46 -0.37 -8.54
C HIS A 147 -1.37 -1.09 -9.53
N THR A 148 -0.93 -1.19 -10.78
CA THR A 148 -1.52 -2.07 -11.79
C THR A 148 -0.50 -3.11 -12.20
N ARG A 149 -0.89 -4.38 -12.17
CA ARG A 149 0.02 -5.51 -12.41
C ARG A 149 -0.20 -6.13 -13.78
N MET A 150 0.91 -6.39 -14.46
CA MET A 150 0.99 -7.34 -15.56
C MET A 150 1.79 -8.54 -15.05
N ALA A 151 1.15 -9.68 -14.91
CA ALA A 151 1.81 -10.92 -14.49
C ALA A 151 2.56 -11.52 -15.69
N THR A 152 3.86 -11.82 -15.51
CA THR A 152 4.69 -12.41 -16.54
C THR A 152 5.00 -13.88 -16.28
N GLU A 153 5.27 -14.25 -15.03
CA GLU A 153 5.74 -15.58 -14.65
C GLU A 153 4.96 -16.20 -13.48
N SER A 154 4.18 -15.43 -12.76
CA SER A 154 3.45 -15.87 -11.59
C SER A 154 1.94 -15.83 -11.78
N ALA A 155 1.21 -16.68 -11.05
CA ALA A 155 -0.24 -16.71 -11.09
C ALA A 155 -0.86 -15.33 -10.78
N VAL A 156 -1.95 -15.02 -11.48
CA VAL A 156 -2.75 -13.82 -11.20
C VAL A 156 -3.69 -14.15 -10.04
N THR A 157 -3.37 -13.63 -8.87
CA THR A 157 -4.15 -13.85 -7.64
C THR A 157 -4.27 -12.55 -6.87
N THR A 158 -5.33 -12.42 -6.07
CA THR A 158 -5.54 -11.26 -5.20
C THR A 158 -4.39 -11.09 -4.20
N LEU A 159 -3.88 -12.18 -3.61
CA LEU A 159 -2.75 -12.14 -2.67
C LEU A 159 -1.46 -11.65 -3.35
N GLY A 160 -1.22 -12.04 -4.60
CA GLY A 160 -0.07 -11.60 -5.38
C GLY A 160 -0.19 -10.19 -5.98
N ALA A 161 -1.33 -9.52 -5.83
CA ALA A 161 -1.48 -8.12 -6.22
C ALA A 161 -0.84 -7.19 -5.19
N HIS A 162 -0.39 -6.02 -5.65
CA HIS A 162 0.09 -4.93 -4.77
C HIS A 162 -1.08 -4.06 -4.27
N PRO A 163 -0.90 -3.31 -3.17
CA PRO A 163 0.29 -3.18 -2.32
C PRO A 163 0.55 -4.39 -1.42
N PHE A 164 1.79 -4.50 -0.93
CA PHE A 164 2.16 -5.41 0.17
C PHE A 164 2.36 -4.62 1.47
N SER A 165 1.80 -5.15 2.55
CA SER A 165 1.88 -4.58 3.90
C SER A 165 2.33 -5.67 4.87
N THR A 166 3.34 -5.37 5.68
CA THR A 166 3.93 -6.30 6.67
C THR A 166 4.08 -5.66 8.04
N GLY A 167 3.86 -4.36 8.15
CA GLY A 167 3.89 -3.56 9.37
C GLY A 167 2.67 -2.69 9.55
N ALA A 168 2.50 -2.10 10.74
CA ALA A 168 1.40 -1.18 11.02
C ALA A 168 1.54 0.10 10.17
N ASP A 169 0.46 0.48 9.49
CA ASP A 169 0.40 1.63 8.58
C ASP A 169 1.53 1.68 7.53
N GLN A 170 2.16 0.55 7.22
CA GLN A 170 3.22 0.48 6.23
C GLN A 170 2.76 -0.34 5.04
N CYS A 171 2.89 0.19 3.84
CA CYS A 171 2.71 -0.60 2.63
C CYS A 171 3.62 -0.11 1.49
N LEU A 172 3.88 -1.02 0.55
CA LEU A 172 4.80 -0.84 -0.56
C LEU A 172 4.16 -1.28 -1.87
N VAL A 173 4.40 -0.50 -2.93
CA VAL A 173 4.23 -0.92 -4.32
C VAL A 173 5.58 -0.95 -5.02
N HIS A 174 5.77 -1.95 -5.87
CA HIS A 174 7.06 -2.27 -6.50
C HIS A 174 6.90 -2.49 -8.00
N ASN A 175 7.81 -1.95 -8.76
CA ASN A 175 8.03 -2.29 -10.16
C ASN A 175 9.49 -2.66 -10.36
N GLY A 176 9.76 -3.94 -10.60
CA GLY A 176 11.12 -4.45 -10.70
C GLY A 176 11.23 -5.93 -10.40
N SER A 177 12.41 -6.34 -9.94
CA SER A 177 12.70 -7.68 -9.46
C SER A 177 13.90 -7.64 -8.52
N LEU A 178 13.81 -8.30 -7.37
CA LEU A 178 14.90 -8.44 -6.42
C LEU A 178 15.56 -9.82 -6.57
N SER A 179 16.85 -9.83 -6.90
CA SER A 179 17.62 -11.06 -7.12
C SER A 179 17.96 -11.78 -5.80
N ASN A 180 18.16 -11.04 -4.71
CA ASN A 180 18.53 -11.61 -3.41
C ASN A 180 17.34 -11.87 -2.45
N HIS A 181 16.09 -11.72 -2.90
CA HIS A 181 14.89 -11.80 -2.06
C HIS A 181 14.78 -13.10 -1.25
N ASN A 182 15.23 -14.25 -1.79
CA ASN A 182 15.19 -15.51 -1.07
C ASN A 182 16.18 -15.59 0.10
N ASN A 183 17.32 -14.93 -0.01
CA ASN A 183 18.29 -14.83 1.10
C ASN A 183 17.73 -13.93 2.19
N LEU A 184 17.28 -12.75 1.84
CA LEU A 184 16.64 -11.81 2.76
C LEU A 184 15.41 -12.40 3.45
N ARG A 185 14.57 -13.15 2.72
CA ARG A 185 13.43 -13.87 3.31
C ARG A 185 13.87 -14.79 4.44
N ARG A 186 14.94 -15.59 4.23
CA ARG A 186 15.45 -16.49 5.28
C ARG A 186 15.99 -15.76 6.50
N GLU A 187 16.61 -14.60 6.30
CA GLU A 187 17.10 -13.74 7.38
C GLU A 187 15.94 -13.14 8.17
N LEU A 188 14.97 -12.54 7.49
CA LEU A 188 13.77 -11.95 8.09
C LEU A 188 12.90 -12.98 8.85
N VAL A 189 12.83 -14.22 8.34
CA VAL A 189 12.14 -15.32 9.06
C VAL A 189 12.86 -15.64 10.38
N ARG A 190 14.21 -15.61 10.42
CA ARG A 190 14.96 -15.79 11.69
C ARG A 190 14.74 -14.62 12.66
N GLU A 191 14.43 -13.42 12.14
CA GLU A 191 14.05 -12.24 12.93
C GLU A 191 12.56 -12.27 13.36
N GLY A 192 11.80 -13.32 13.00
CA GLY A 192 10.41 -13.51 13.41
C GLY A 192 9.36 -13.03 12.41
N MET A 193 9.75 -12.57 11.20
CA MET A 193 8.80 -12.18 10.16
C MET A 193 8.13 -13.41 9.52
N THR A 194 6.88 -13.25 9.12
CA THR A 194 6.10 -14.27 8.41
C THR A 194 5.75 -13.80 7.00
N PHE A 195 5.59 -14.73 6.07
CA PHE A 195 5.30 -14.46 4.67
C PHE A 195 4.13 -15.30 4.18
N GLU A 196 3.23 -14.71 3.43
CA GLU A 196 2.06 -15.39 2.85
C GLU A 196 2.27 -15.76 1.38
N THR A 197 3.19 -15.08 0.69
CA THR A 197 3.45 -15.29 -0.75
C THR A 197 4.93 -15.58 -1.02
N GLN A 198 5.23 -15.97 -2.25
CA GLN A 198 6.61 -16.08 -2.74
C GLN A 198 7.08 -14.79 -3.45
N ASN A 199 6.31 -13.70 -3.36
CA ASN A 199 6.60 -12.45 -4.03
C ASN A 199 7.81 -11.76 -3.39
N ASP A 200 8.71 -11.22 -4.21
CA ASP A 200 9.86 -10.43 -3.79
C ASP A 200 9.45 -9.08 -3.17
N SER A 201 8.32 -8.53 -3.61
CA SER A 201 7.79 -7.28 -3.08
C SER A 201 7.30 -7.41 -1.62
N GLU A 202 6.80 -8.60 -1.22
CA GLU A 202 6.49 -8.88 0.18
C GLU A 202 7.78 -8.89 1.02
N VAL A 203 8.88 -9.40 0.46
CA VAL A 203 10.19 -9.37 1.13
C VAL A 203 10.70 -7.94 1.28
N ALA A 204 10.55 -7.11 0.25
CA ALA A 204 10.92 -5.70 0.34
C ALA A 204 10.09 -4.96 1.41
N ALA A 205 8.78 -5.20 1.47
CA ALA A 205 7.93 -4.62 2.52
C ALA A 205 8.37 -5.07 3.91
N ALA A 206 8.64 -6.38 4.10
CA ALA A 206 9.11 -6.93 5.36
C ALA A 206 10.48 -6.38 5.78
N TYR A 207 11.40 -6.20 4.82
CA TYR A 207 12.69 -5.56 5.06
C TYR A 207 12.51 -4.14 5.62
N LEU A 208 11.70 -3.30 4.97
CA LEU A 208 11.45 -1.95 5.46
C LEU A 208 10.79 -1.95 6.85
N THR A 209 9.84 -2.87 7.09
CA THR A 209 9.22 -3.02 8.41
C THR A 209 10.27 -3.37 9.48
N ALA A 210 11.18 -4.29 9.19
CA ALA A 210 12.26 -4.68 10.11
C ALA A 210 13.23 -3.53 10.38
N GLU A 211 13.61 -2.77 9.35
CA GLU A 211 14.47 -1.60 9.51
C GLU A 211 13.83 -0.48 10.35
N MET A 212 12.54 -0.22 10.13
CA MET A 212 11.79 0.75 10.93
C MET A 212 11.60 0.26 12.38
N ALA A 213 11.43 -1.03 12.62
CA ALA A 213 11.40 -1.61 13.96
C ALA A 213 12.71 -1.44 14.73
N LYS A 214 13.85 -1.27 14.02
CA LYS A 214 15.16 -0.92 14.58
C LYS A 214 15.29 0.57 14.93
N GLY A 215 14.23 1.37 14.75
CA GLY A 215 14.18 2.80 15.06
C GLY A 215 14.52 3.74 13.90
N LYS A 216 14.68 3.23 12.68
CA LYS A 216 14.87 4.07 11.49
C LYS A 216 13.53 4.70 11.07
N ASP A 217 13.57 5.93 10.60
CA ASP A 217 12.43 6.49 9.85
C ASP A 217 12.36 5.90 8.43
N LEU A 218 11.28 6.18 7.70
CA LEU A 218 11.09 5.64 6.34
C LEU A 218 12.22 6.05 5.40
N GLY A 219 12.69 7.30 5.46
CA GLY A 219 13.78 7.78 4.61
C GLY A 219 15.09 7.02 4.87
N GLN A 220 15.40 6.76 6.15
CA GLN A 220 16.57 5.96 6.57
C GLN A 220 16.43 4.49 6.16
N ALA A 221 15.23 3.91 6.29
CA ALA A 221 14.97 2.53 5.87
C ALA A 221 15.10 2.37 4.34
N LEU A 222 14.61 3.33 3.55
CA LEU A 222 14.79 3.35 2.11
C LEU A 222 16.25 3.55 1.69
N THR A 223 17.02 4.33 2.43
CA THR A 223 18.47 4.49 2.20
C THR A 223 19.19 3.16 2.42
N SER A 224 18.88 2.44 3.51
CA SER A 224 19.44 1.11 3.76
C SER A 224 19.06 0.10 2.67
N ALA A 225 17.84 0.22 2.11
CA ALA A 225 17.39 -0.65 1.03
C ALA A 225 18.23 -0.53 -0.25
N LEU A 226 18.85 0.64 -0.52
CA LEU A 226 19.77 0.82 -1.65
C LEU A 226 21.05 0.01 -1.50
N ASP A 227 21.51 -0.25 -0.28
CA ASP A 227 22.71 -1.01 0.01
C ASP A 227 22.45 -2.52 0.11
N ASP A 228 21.29 -2.91 0.68
CA ASP A 228 21.01 -4.28 1.08
C ASP A 228 20.19 -5.06 0.05
N LEU A 229 19.39 -4.37 -0.78
CA LEU A 229 18.56 -5.00 -1.80
C LEU A 229 19.31 -5.06 -3.14
N ASP A 230 19.42 -6.27 -3.69
CA ASP A 230 20.03 -6.52 -4.99
C ASP A 230 18.96 -6.76 -6.06
N GLY A 231 19.11 -6.08 -7.20
CA GLY A 231 18.17 -6.16 -8.31
C GLY A 231 17.92 -4.81 -8.97
N PHE A 232 16.78 -4.68 -9.61
CA PHE A 232 16.32 -3.40 -10.17
C PHE A 232 14.90 -3.13 -9.70
N PHE A 233 14.69 -1.97 -9.14
CA PHE A 233 13.42 -1.65 -8.49
C PHE A 233 13.09 -0.16 -8.50
N THR A 234 11.81 0.12 -8.54
CA THR A 234 11.23 1.40 -8.14
C THR A 234 10.19 1.11 -7.07
N PHE A 235 10.35 1.68 -5.88
CA PHE A 235 9.39 1.59 -4.80
C PHE A 235 8.67 2.91 -4.60
N VAL A 236 7.37 2.82 -4.30
CA VAL A 236 6.62 3.87 -3.64
C VAL A 236 6.04 3.27 -2.36
N VAL A 237 6.29 3.92 -1.24
CA VAL A 237 6.00 3.41 0.10
C VAL A 237 5.19 4.44 0.85
N GLY A 238 4.13 3.99 1.52
CA GLY A 238 3.36 4.78 2.46
C GLY A 238 3.56 4.28 3.89
N THR A 239 3.57 5.20 4.83
CA THR A 239 3.46 4.96 6.26
C THR A 239 2.39 5.87 6.84
N LYS A 240 2.09 5.79 8.13
CA LYS A 240 1.04 6.60 8.77
C LYS A 240 1.12 8.09 8.42
N SER A 241 2.29 8.68 8.40
CA SER A 241 2.53 10.09 8.10
C SER A 241 3.43 10.33 6.89
N GLY A 242 4.12 9.29 6.40
CA GLY A 242 5.19 9.41 5.44
C GLY A 242 4.88 8.83 4.08
N PHE A 243 5.51 9.43 3.07
CA PHE A 243 5.48 8.99 1.67
C PHE A 243 6.90 8.97 1.13
N GLY A 244 7.35 7.82 0.66
CA GLY A 244 8.72 7.62 0.17
C GLY A 244 8.76 7.08 -1.23
N VAL A 245 9.76 7.54 -2.00
CA VAL A 245 10.07 7.07 -3.36
C VAL A 245 11.56 6.77 -3.43
N VAL A 246 11.90 5.61 -3.99
CA VAL A 246 13.30 5.26 -4.27
C VAL A 246 13.40 4.48 -5.59
N ARG A 247 14.45 4.76 -6.34
CA ARG A 247 14.88 3.97 -7.51
C ARG A 247 16.23 3.35 -7.22
N ASP A 248 16.42 2.14 -7.72
CA ASP A 248 17.72 1.47 -7.72
C ASP A 248 18.79 2.25 -8.53
N PRO A 249 20.09 1.93 -8.41
CA PRO A 249 21.15 2.60 -9.17
C PRO A 249 21.05 2.46 -10.70
N ILE A 250 20.40 1.41 -11.22
CA ILE A 250 20.22 1.18 -12.65
C ILE A 250 19.09 2.07 -13.21
N ALA A 251 18.05 2.30 -12.40
CA ALA A 251 16.87 3.14 -12.71
C ALA A 251 16.19 2.80 -14.06
N CYS A 252 16.16 1.51 -14.43
CA CYS A 252 15.59 1.08 -15.71
C CYS A 252 14.06 1.11 -15.76
N LYS A 253 13.39 1.22 -14.61
CA LYS A 253 11.92 1.35 -14.56
C LYS A 253 11.52 2.81 -14.72
N PRO A 254 10.51 3.10 -15.57
CA PRO A 254 10.07 4.47 -15.79
C PRO A 254 9.44 5.04 -14.52
N ALA A 255 9.74 6.29 -14.23
CA ALA A 255 9.26 7.03 -13.08
C ALA A 255 9.22 8.52 -13.40
N VAL A 256 8.16 9.20 -13.00
CA VAL A 256 8.02 10.64 -13.10
C VAL A 256 7.37 11.16 -11.83
N MET A 257 7.85 12.29 -11.36
CA MET A 257 7.31 13.00 -10.20
C MET A 257 6.83 14.38 -10.60
N ALA A 258 5.83 14.85 -9.89
CA ALA A 258 5.36 16.22 -9.98
C ALA A 258 5.14 16.79 -8.58
N GLU A 259 5.49 18.05 -8.41
CA GLU A 259 5.33 18.79 -7.15
C GLU A 259 4.68 20.14 -7.39
N THR A 260 3.69 20.43 -6.59
CA THR A 260 3.07 21.74 -6.44
C THR A 260 3.10 22.15 -4.96
N ASP A 261 2.58 23.33 -4.65
CA ASP A 261 2.36 23.72 -3.25
C ASP A 261 1.32 22.85 -2.54
N GLN A 262 0.46 22.15 -3.32
CA GLN A 262 -0.68 21.39 -2.79
C GLN A 262 -0.39 19.89 -2.66
N TYR A 263 0.53 19.32 -3.45
CA TYR A 263 0.79 17.88 -3.44
C TYR A 263 2.15 17.50 -4.00
N ILE A 264 2.56 16.25 -3.70
CA ILE A 264 3.57 15.48 -4.41
C ILE A 264 2.84 14.33 -5.12
N ALA A 265 3.14 14.12 -6.40
CA ALA A 265 2.60 13.00 -7.17
C ALA A 265 3.72 12.17 -7.79
N PHE A 266 3.48 10.86 -7.87
CA PHE A 266 4.33 9.88 -8.57
C PHE A 266 3.52 9.13 -9.61
N GLY A 267 4.10 8.88 -10.78
CA GLY A 267 3.56 8.00 -11.80
C GLY A 267 4.65 7.24 -12.53
N SER A 268 4.36 6.02 -12.96
CA SER A 268 5.25 5.31 -13.90
C SER A 268 5.34 6.02 -15.24
N GLU A 269 4.34 6.81 -15.61
CA GLU A 269 4.29 7.61 -16.82
C GLU A 269 3.63 8.96 -16.53
N TYR A 270 4.06 10.01 -17.23
CA TYR A 270 3.50 11.36 -17.07
C TYR A 270 1.99 11.42 -17.29
N ARG A 271 1.45 10.58 -18.18
CA ARG A 271 -0.01 10.53 -18.43
C ARG A 271 -0.84 10.23 -17.17
N ALA A 272 -0.26 9.57 -16.15
CA ALA A 272 -0.95 9.36 -14.88
C ALA A 272 -1.23 10.67 -14.12
N LEU A 273 -0.44 11.70 -14.38
CA LEU A 273 -0.46 12.96 -13.64
C LEU A 273 -1.31 14.04 -14.31
N VAL A 274 -1.65 13.89 -15.59
CA VAL A 274 -2.23 14.98 -16.43
C VAL A 274 -3.57 15.53 -15.96
N ASN A 275 -4.32 14.75 -15.17
CA ASN A 275 -5.62 15.16 -14.65
C ASN A 275 -5.56 15.74 -13.24
N LEU A 276 -4.36 15.85 -12.65
CA LEU A 276 -4.20 16.46 -11.33
C LEU A 276 -4.40 17.98 -11.40
N PRO A 277 -5.03 18.59 -10.39
CA PRO A 277 -5.27 20.02 -10.38
C PRO A 277 -3.94 20.81 -10.37
N GLY A 278 -3.81 21.80 -11.25
CA GLY A 278 -2.63 22.66 -11.33
C GLY A 278 -1.36 21.99 -11.85
N ILE A 279 -1.46 20.80 -12.47
CA ILE A 279 -0.31 20.05 -12.99
C ILE A 279 0.51 20.85 -14.02
N GLU A 280 -0.14 21.77 -14.77
CA GLU A 280 0.50 22.63 -15.75
C GLU A 280 1.52 23.62 -15.13
N ASN A 281 1.42 23.86 -13.82
CA ASN A 281 2.33 24.72 -13.06
C ASN A 281 3.27 23.90 -12.16
N ALA A 282 3.18 22.58 -12.18
CA ALA A 282 3.98 21.71 -11.33
C ALA A 282 5.45 21.70 -11.77
N ARG A 283 6.35 21.59 -10.80
CA ARG A 283 7.70 21.09 -11.07
C ARG A 283 7.60 19.61 -11.41
N VAL A 284 8.00 19.25 -12.63
CA VAL A 284 8.02 17.84 -13.10
C VAL A 284 9.46 17.41 -13.30
N TRP A 285 9.81 16.23 -12.78
CA TRP A 285 11.14 15.65 -12.95
C TRP A 285 11.11 14.13 -12.93
N GLU A 286 12.15 13.52 -13.44
CA GLU A 286 12.44 12.11 -13.27
C GLU A 286 13.27 11.91 -11.99
N PRO A 287 12.85 11.06 -11.02
CA PRO A 287 13.63 10.85 -9.81
C PRO A 287 14.99 10.24 -10.15
N GLU A 288 16.05 10.79 -9.56
CA GLU A 288 17.43 10.39 -9.79
C GLU A 288 17.69 8.94 -9.36
N PRO A 289 18.57 8.19 -10.05
CA PRO A 289 19.02 6.87 -9.62
C PRO A 289 19.66 6.91 -8.23
N ALA A 290 19.53 5.84 -7.47
CA ALA A 290 20.09 5.68 -6.12
C ALA A 290 19.76 6.85 -5.18
N THR A 291 18.60 7.48 -5.35
CA THR A 291 18.19 8.64 -4.57
C THR A 291 16.86 8.36 -3.88
N VAL A 292 16.81 8.65 -2.58
CA VAL A 292 15.60 8.56 -1.76
C VAL A 292 14.93 9.92 -1.71
N TYR A 293 13.63 9.95 -2.03
CA TYR A 293 12.75 11.08 -1.81
C TYR A 293 11.76 10.72 -0.71
N PHE A 294 11.63 11.58 0.28
CA PHE A 294 10.79 11.31 1.44
C PHE A 294 10.09 12.58 1.95
N TRP A 295 8.79 12.46 2.17
CA TRP A 295 7.94 13.49 2.76
C TRP A 295 7.20 12.92 3.96
N ASP A 296 6.97 13.75 4.96
CA ASP A 296 6.34 13.37 6.21
C ASP A 296 5.49 14.52 6.74
N HIS A 297 4.21 14.27 6.98
CA HIS A 297 3.29 15.27 7.53
C HIS A 297 3.69 15.76 8.93
N GLU A 298 4.34 14.90 9.72
CA GLU A 298 4.78 15.25 11.08
C GLU A 298 6.07 16.09 11.08
N LYS A 299 6.86 16.04 10.00
CA LYS A 299 8.11 16.79 9.85
C LYS A 299 7.95 18.09 9.08
N ALA A 300 6.79 18.31 8.46
CA ALA A 300 6.49 19.52 7.67
C ALA A 300 5.86 20.66 8.48
N ALA A 301 5.78 20.53 9.81
CA ALA A 301 5.21 21.52 10.71
C ALA A 301 6.27 22.47 11.29
#